data_375e8f4b3e7a47db9e4fab7bc05cbf6e
#
_entry.id   375e8f4b3e7a47db9e4fab7bc05cbf6e
#
_cell.length_a   1.000
_cell.length_b   1.000
_cell.length_c   1.000
_cell.angle_alpha   90.00
_cell.angle_beta   90.00
_cell.angle_gamma   90.00
#
_symmetry.space_group_name_H-M   'P 1'
#
loop_
_entity.id
_entity.type
_entity.pdbx_description
1 polymer ?
#
loop_
_entity_poly.entity_id
_entity_poly.type
_entity_poly.pdbx_seq_one_letter_code
_entity_poly.pdbx_strand_id
1 'polypeptide(L)'
;MEFTKVVAERYSCKNFSTRKVEAEKLTEILEAGRLAPTAKNFQEQRIYVLQSEESLAKLDKVTPCRYGAPTCLVVAFDKNSVFTYPGGKRDSGVEDAAIVATHLMLAAANAGVDSCWLNFFDPDELAKELGLPENEEVLMILDLGYAAEGAEPLANHGSRKPLSATVAYL
;
A
#
# COMPACT_ATOMS: atom_id res chain seq x y z
N MET A 1 17.93 -7.59 -1.64
CA MET A 1 18.16 -7.74 -0.16
C MET A 1 17.63 -9.12 0.26
N GLU A 2 18.15 -9.74 1.33
CA GLU A 2 17.56 -10.98 1.86
C GLU A 2 16.16 -10.72 2.41
N PHE A 3 15.20 -11.61 2.13
CA PHE A 3 13.78 -11.41 2.48
C PHE A 3 13.55 -11.14 3.98
N THR A 4 14.22 -11.89 4.84
CA THR A 4 14.13 -11.70 6.29
C THR A 4 14.59 -10.31 6.72
N LYS A 5 15.60 -9.76 6.06
CA LYS A 5 16.11 -8.42 6.29
C LYS A 5 15.10 -7.35 5.84
N VAL A 6 14.50 -7.53 4.65
CA VAL A 6 13.44 -6.63 4.16
C VAL A 6 12.29 -6.53 5.16
N VAL A 7 11.79 -7.68 5.63
CA VAL A 7 10.67 -7.74 6.58
C VAL A 7 11.02 -7.10 7.92
N ALA A 8 12.26 -7.27 8.39
CA ALA A 8 12.70 -6.75 9.69
C ALA A 8 13.00 -5.23 9.66
N GLU A 9 13.61 -4.73 8.58
CA GLU A 9 14.13 -3.37 8.50
C GLU A 9 13.13 -2.35 7.93
N ARG A 10 12.12 -2.79 7.10
CA ARG A 10 11.12 -1.84 6.61
C ARG A 10 10.39 -1.19 7.78
N TYR A 11 10.10 0.10 7.65
CA TYR A 11 9.29 0.84 8.63
C TYR A 11 8.29 1.76 7.93
N SER A 12 7.32 2.28 8.67
CA SER A 12 6.38 3.29 8.17
C SER A 12 7.03 4.66 8.27
N CYS A 13 7.57 5.15 7.14
CA CYS A 13 8.17 6.47 7.05
C CYS A 13 7.08 7.55 7.17
N LYS A 14 7.24 8.48 8.10
CA LYS A 14 6.28 9.58 8.33
C LYS A 14 6.90 10.96 8.15
N ASN A 15 7.98 11.04 7.40
CA ASN A 15 8.60 12.30 6.99
C ASN A 15 9.44 12.03 5.73
N PHE A 16 8.91 12.40 4.56
CA PHE A 16 9.56 12.18 3.29
C PHE A 16 10.28 13.42 2.79
N SER A 17 11.41 13.21 2.12
CA SER A 17 12.08 14.24 1.33
C SER A 17 11.32 14.49 0.02
N THR A 18 11.66 15.57 -0.67
CA THR A 18 11.10 15.90 -1.98
C THR A 18 11.66 15.06 -3.12
N ARG A 19 12.63 14.17 -2.85
CA ARG A 19 13.24 13.29 -3.86
C ARG A 19 12.20 12.32 -4.38
N LYS A 20 11.94 12.37 -5.69
CA LYS A 20 11.04 11.45 -6.38
C LYS A 20 11.62 10.06 -6.47
N VAL A 21 10.75 9.05 -6.47
CA VAL A 21 11.14 7.67 -6.79
C VAL A 21 11.49 7.58 -8.27
N GLU A 22 12.62 6.97 -8.59
CA GLU A 22 13.07 6.77 -9.97
C GLU A 22 12.09 5.85 -10.72
N ALA A 23 11.89 6.12 -12.01
CA ALA A 23 10.90 5.41 -12.83
C ALA A 23 11.16 3.91 -12.89
N GLU A 24 12.42 3.51 -12.93
CA GLU A 24 12.85 2.10 -12.95
C GLU A 24 12.46 1.39 -11.66
N LYS A 25 12.71 2.02 -10.50
CA LYS A 25 12.33 1.46 -9.19
C LYS A 25 10.82 1.40 -9.02
N LEU A 26 10.11 2.43 -9.46
CA LEU A 26 8.65 2.42 -9.43
C LEU A 26 8.09 1.27 -10.28
N THR A 27 8.66 1.05 -11.46
CA THR A 27 8.29 -0.08 -12.32
C THR A 27 8.56 -1.43 -11.65
N GLU A 28 9.72 -1.59 -11.00
CA GLU A 28 10.05 -2.81 -10.23
C GLU A 28 9.05 -3.06 -9.09
N ILE A 29 8.67 -2.00 -8.37
CA ILE A 29 7.67 -2.07 -7.29
C ILE A 29 6.30 -2.49 -7.84
N LEU A 30 5.83 -1.86 -8.91
CA LEU A 30 4.55 -2.15 -9.54
C LEU A 30 4.51 -3.59 -10.11
N GLU A 31 5.62 -4.06 -10.66
CA GLU A 31 5.75 -5.43 -11.16
C GLU A 31 5.65 -6.47 -10.04
N ALA A 32 6.21 -6.20 -8.86
CA ALA A 32 6.04 -7.06 -7.70
C ALA A 32 4.56 -7.15 -7.26
N GLY A 33 3.82 -6.05 -7.31
CA GLY A 33 2.37 -6.06 -7.08
C GLY A 33 1.61 -6.87 -8.14
N ARG A 34 2.00 -6.77 -9.42
CA ARG A 34 1.41 -7.56 -10.51
C ARG A 34 1.63 -9.06 -10.35
N LEU A 35 2.73 -9.48 -9.75
CA LEU A 35 3.07 -10.88 -9.49
C LEU A 35 2.43 -11.45 -8.21
N ALA A 36 1.76 -10.63 -7.42
CA ALA A 36 1.08 -11.07 -6.22
C ALA A 36 -0.04 -12.08 -6.54
N PRO A 37 -0.25 -13.12 -5.73
CA PRO A 37 -1.36 -14.04 -5.93
C PRO A 37 -2.70 -13.39 -5.58
N THR A 38 -3.74 -13.73 -6.32
CA THR A 38 -5.13 -13.38 -6.04
C THR A 38 -6.02 -14.62 -6.09
N ALA A 39 -7.18 -14.59 -5.47
CA ALA A 39 -8.12 -15.70 -5.48
C ALA A 39 -8.46 -16.09 -6.92
N LYS A 40 -8.26 -17.35 -7.26
CA LYS A 40 -8.43 -17.88 -8.64
C LYS A 40 -7.69 -17.10 -9.73
N ASN A 41 -6.70 -16.31 -9.36
CA ASN A 41 -5.94 -15.44 -10.27
C ASN A 41 -6.84 -14.43 -11.02
N PHE A 42 -7.84 -13.88 -10.33
CA PHE A 42 -8.78 -12.92 -10.95
C PHE A 42 -8.14 -11.57 -11.24
N GLN A 43 -7.09 -11.19 -10.50
CA GLN A 43 -6.30 -9.97 -10.73
C GLN A 43 -7.17 -8.70 -10.79
N GLU A 44 -8.09 -8.60 -9.84
CA GLU A 44 -9.06 -7.52 -9.71
C GLU A 44 -8.47 -6.22 -9.17
N GLN A 45 -7.20 -6.23 -8.73
CA GLN A 45 -6.54 -5.04 -8.20
C GLN A 45 -6.46 -3.92 -9.23
N ARG A 46 -6.57 -2.69 -8.74
CA ARG A 46 -6.34 -1.44 -9.47
C ARG A 46 -5.35 -0.59 -8.68
N ILE A 47 -4.32 -0.09 -9.35
CA ILE A 47 -3.28 0.72 -8.71
C ILE A 47 -3.21 2.04 -9.46
N TYR A 48 -3.52 3.12 -8.75
CA TYR A 48 -3.42 4.48 -9.26
C TYR A 48 -2.16 5.14 -8.73
N VAL A 49 -1.30 5.58 -9.63
CA VAL A 49 -0.04 6.26 -9.30
C VAL A 49 -0.24 7.76 -9.30
N LEU A 50 -0.12 8.38 -8.14
CA LEU A 50 -0.25 9.82 -7.95
C LEU A 50 1.16 10.43 -7.81
N GLN A 51 1.57 11.26 -8.78
CA GLN A 51 2.86 11.95 -8.80
C GLN A 51 2.77 13.41 -9.28
N SER A 52 1.64 13.80 -9.89
CA SER A 52 1.41 15.18 -10.30
C SER A 52 0.99 16.03 -9.09
N GLU A 53 1.32 17.31 -9.11
CA GLU A 53 0.88 18.26 -8.08
C GLU A 53 -0.66 18.26 -7.94
N GLU A 54 -1.38 18.16 -9.06
CA GLU A 54 -2.85 18.09 -9.05
C GLU A 54 -3.35 16.84 -8.32
N SER A 55 -2.81 15.65 -8.66
CA SER A 55 -3.25 14.39 -8.04
C SER A 55 -2.90 14.32 -6.55
N LEU A 56 -1.72 14.80 -6.17
CA LEU A 56 -1.31 14.88 -4.77
C LEU A 56 -2.13 15.91 -3.98
N ALA A 57 -2.50 17.05 -4.59
CA ALA A 57 -3.37 18.02 -3.96
C ALA A 57 -4.80 17.47 -3.73
N LYS A 58 -5.31 16.61 -4.61
CA LYS A 58 -6.57 15.89 -4.39
C LYS A 58 -6.47 14.96 -3.18
N LEU A 59 -5.37 14.21 -3.07
CA LEU A 59 -5.12 13.35 -1.92
C LEU A 59 -5.04 14.14 -0.61
N ASP A 60 -4.33 15.28 -0.60
CA ASP A 60 -4.16 16.13 0.58
C ASP A 60 -5.47 16.73 1.11
N LYS A 61 -6.55 16.79 0.33
CA LYS A 61 -7.89 17.18 0.79
C LYS A 61 -8.54 16.09 1.65
N VAL A 62 -8.21 14.83 1.41
CA VAL A 62 -8.88 13.67 2.01
C VAL A 62 -8.09 13.12 3.21
N THR A 63 -6.77 13.31 3.23
CA THR A 63 -5.94 12.86 4.35
C THR A 63 -4.80 13.83 4.66
N PRO A 64 -4.51 14.10 5.95
CA PRO A 64 -3.32 14.85 6.36
C PRO A 64 -2.06 13.98 6.43
N CYS A 65 -2.17 12.67 6.10
CA CYS A 65 -1.16 11.67 6.44
C CYS A 65 -0.21 11.29 5.29
N ARG A 66 -0.17 12.08 4.19
CA ARG A 66 0.80 11.86 3.11
C ARG A 66 2.26 12.10 3.53
N TYR A 67 2.49 12.81 4.62
CA TYR A 67 3.82 13.06 5.19
C TYR A 67 4.86 13.63 4.22
N GLY A 68 4.42 14.35 3.17
CA GLY A 68 5.29 14.93 2.16
C GLY A 68 5.73 13.93 1.07
N ALA A 69 5.22 12.72 1.03
CA ALA A 69 5.58 11.73 0.02
C ALA A 69 5.35 12.26 -1.41
N PRO A 70 6.38 12.19 -2.29
CA PRO A 70 6.28 12.69 -3.67
C PRO A 70 5.58 11.72 -4.62
N THR A 71 5.32 10.49 -4.18
CA THR A 71 4.62 9.45 -4.93
C THR A 71 3.67 8.71 -3.99
N CYS A 72 2.42 8.51 -4.41
CA CYS A 72 1.46 7.72 -3.66
C CYS A 72 0.80 6.71 -4.59
N LEU A 73 0.62 5.48 -4.12
CA LEU A 73 -0.15 4.45 -4.81
C LEU A 73 -1.49 4.30 -4.09
N VAL A 74 -2.59 4.56 -4.78
CA VAL A 74 -3.92 4.21 -4.28
C VAL A 74 -4.21 2.79 -4.77
N VAL A 75 -4.40 1.87 -3.84
CA VAL A 75 -4.73 0.47 -4.13
C VAL A 75 -6.22 0.28 -3.95
N ALA A 76 -6.86 -0.15 -5.03
CA ALA A 76 -8.29 -0.44 -5.11
C ALA A 76 -8.50 -1.83 -5.74
N PHE A 77 -9.73 -2.27 -5.79
CA PHE A 77 -10.13 -3.50 -6.49
C PHE A 77 -11.50 -3.35 -7.17
N ASP A 78 -11.70 -4.08 -8.27
CA ASP A 78 -12.96 -4.15 -8.99
C ASP A 78 -13.92 -5.12 -8.27
N LYS A 79 -14.96 -4.59 -7.64
CA LYS A 79 -16.00 -5.37 -6.90
C LYS A 79 -16.74 -6.39 -7.77
N ASN A 80 -16.72 -6.23 -9.09
CA ASN A 80 -17.40 -7.16 -10.01
C ASN A 80 -16.53 -8.39 -10.36
N SER A 81 -15.24 -8.38 -9.99
CA SER A 81 -14.28 -9.43 -10.37
C SER A 81 -13.75 -10.22 -9.17
N VAL A 82 -14.38 -10.12 -8.01
CA VAL A 82 -13.95 -10.77 -6.77
C VAL A 82 -14.45 -12.22 -6.66
N PHE A 83 -13.69 -13.05 -5.94
CA PHE A 83 -14.13 -14.40 -5.57
C PHE A 83 -15.06 -14.35 -4.35
N THR A 84 -16.26 -14.86 -4.48
CA THR A 84 -17.19 -15.00 -3.35
C THR A 84 -16.95 -16.33 -2.63
N TYR A 85 -16.70 -16.25 -1.32
CA TYR A 85 -16.49 -17.43 -0.47
C TYR A 85 -17.74 -18.30 -0.38
N PRO A 86 -17.59 -19.64 -0.24
CA PRO A 86 -18.71 -20.51 0.06
C PRO A 86 -19.48 -20.01 1.30
N GLY A 87 -20.80 -19.92 1.19
CA GLY A 87 -21.67 -19.35 2.22
C GLY A 87 -21.90 -17.84 2.14
N GLY A 88 -21.25 -17.14 1.20
CA GLY A 88 -21.54 -15.75 0.83
C GLY A 88 -21.27 -14.69 1.91
N LYS A 89 -20.49 -15.03 2.97
CA LYS A 89 -20.22 -14.08 4.08
C LYS A 89 -19.22 -12.99 3.75
N ARG A 90 -18.36 -13.23 2.78
CA ARG A 90 -17.31 -12.31 2.34
C ARG A 90 -16.85 -12.65 0.92
N ASP A 91 -16.11 -11.76 0.33
CA ASP A 91 -15.38 -11.95 -0.93
C ASP A 91 -13.88 -11.74 -0.73
N SER A 92 -13.10 -11.89 -1.81
CA SER A 92 -11.64 -11.79 -1.77
C SER A 92 -11.10 -10.38 -1.98
N GLY A 93 -11.92 -9.40 -2.32
CA GLY A 93 -11.45 -8.09 -2.80
C GLY A 93 -10.47 -7.41 -1.84
N VAL A 94 -10.85 -7.26 -0.57
CA VAL A 94 -9.98 -6.65 0.46
C VAL A 94 -8.74 -7.50 0.72
N GLU A 95 -8.87 -8.84 0.76
CA GLU A 95 -7.72 -9.71 1.06
C GLU A 95 -6.73 -9.75 -0.12
N ASP A 96 -7.22 -9.88 -1.36
CA ASP A 96 -6.36 -9.88 -2.56
C ASP A 96 -5.66 -8.53 -2.73
N ALA A 97 -6.39 -7.41 -2.58
CA ALA A 97 -5.80 -6.07 -2.62
C ALA A 97 -4.76 -5.86 -1.50
N ALA A 98 -4.98 -6.41 -0.30
CA ALA A 98 -4.00 -6.34 0.80
C ALA A 98 -2.74 -7.18 0.52
N ILE A 99 -2.88 -8.34 -0.13
CA ILE A 99 -1.74 -9.15 -0.59
C ILE A 99 -0.91 -8.36 -1.61
N VAL A 100 -1.56 -7.76 -2.61
CA VAL A 100 -0.91 -6.89 -3.61
C VAL A 100 -0.18 -5.73 -2.95
N ALA A 101 -0.86 -4.99 -2.06
CA ALA A 101 -0.27 -3.85 -1.34
C ALA A 101 0.95 -4.27 -0.49
N THR A 102 0.91 -5.46 0.11
CA THR A 102 2.05 -6.02 0.85
C THR A 102 3.24 -6.30 -0.07
N HIS A 103 3.01 -6.86 -1.27
CA HIS A 103 4.07 -7.06 -2.25
C HIS A 103 4.70 -5.73 -2.69
N LEU A 104 3.88 -4.71 -2.99
CA LEU A 104 4.36 -3.36 -3.32
C LEU A 104 5.24 -2.78 -2.20
N MET A 105 4.78 -2.87 -0.95
CA MET A 105 5.49 -2.34 0.22
C MET A 105 6.83 -3.04 0.45
N LEU A 106 6.87 -4.36 0.34
CA LEU A 106 8.12 -5.13 0.52
C LEU A 106 9.08 -4.92 -0.64
N ALA A 107 8.58 -4.80 -1.87
CA ALA A 107 9.40 -4.48 -3.04
C ALA A 107 10.00 -3.07 -2.93
N ALA A 108 9.25 -2.08 -2.45
CA ALA A 108 9.76 -0.75 -2.16
C ALA A 108 10.95 -0.82 -1.20
N ALA A 109 10.80 -1.50 -0.07
CA ALA A 109 11.88 -1.68 0.89
C ALA A 109 13.10 -2.41 0.28
N ASN A 110 12.87 -3.44 -0.54
CA ASN A 110 13.94 -4.16 -1.24
C ASN A 110 14.70 -3.26 -2.23
N ALA A 111 14.01 -2.33 -2.90
CA ALA A 111 14.57 -1.34 -3.81
C ALA A 111 15.22 -0.13 -3.10
N GLY A 112 15.20 -0.10 -1.76
CA GLY A 112 15.70 1.03 -0.96
C GLY A 112 14.81 2.28 -1.09
N VAL A 113 13.50 2.07 -1.25
CA VAL A 113 12.46 3.11 -1.24
C VAL A 113 11.67 2.98 0.05
N ASP A 114 11.55 4.07 0.79
CA ASP A 114 10.75 4.13 1.99
C ASP A 114 9.26 4.18 1.67
N SER A 115 8.43 3.65 2.58
CA SER A 115 6.99 3.61 2.39
C SER A 115 6.21 3.85 3.69
N CYS A 116 4.94 4.26 3.54
CA CYS A 116 3.98 4.26 4.64
C CYS A 116 2.62 3.78 4.16
N TRP A 117 2.09 2.75 4.81
CA TRP A 117 0.72 2.27 4.59
C TRP A 117 -0.26 3.17 5.33
N LEU A 118 -1.23 3.77 4.62
CA LEU A 118 -2.23 4.68 5.17
C LEU A 118 -3.65 4.11 5.07
N ASN A 119 -4.37 4.23 6.20
CA ASN A 119 -5.80 3.95 6.28
C ASN A 119 -6.58 5.11 6.94
N PHE A 120 -5.92 6.24 7.24
CA PHE A 120 -6.58 7.39 7.86
C PHE A 120 -7.13 8.33 6.78
N PHE A 121 -8.19 7.90 6.09
CA PHE A 121 -8.96 8.64 5.09
C PHE A 121 -10.31 7.99 4.89
N ASP A 122 -11.26 8.69 4.25
CA ASP A 122 -12.52 8.13 3.78
C ASP A 122 -12.32 7.56 2.36
N PRO A 123 -12.49 6.23 2.15
CA PRO A 123 -12.27 5.59 0.84
C PRO A 123 -13.22 6.09 -0.26
N ASP A 124 -14.49 6.35 0.09
CA ASP A 124 -15.49 6.81 -0.87
C ASP A 124 -15.23 8.26 -1.28
N GLU A 125 -14.80 9.09 -0.32
CA GLU A 125 -14.40 10.48 -0.59
C GLU A 125 -13.17 10.54 -1.50
N LEU A 126 -12.18 9.67 -1.25
CA LEU A 126 -10.99 9.58 -2.11
C LEU A 126 -11.35 9.09 -3.53
N ALA A 127 -12.17 8.06 -3.66
CA ALA A 127 -12.62 7.56 -4.95
C ALA A 127 -13.33 8.67 -5.76
N LYS A 128 -14.20 9.44 -5.11
CA LYS A 128 -14.90 10.56 -5.71
C LYS A 128 -13.94 11.70 -6.12
N GLU A 129 -13.01 12.10 -5.26
CA GLU A 129 -12.06 13.19 -5.53
C GLU A 129 -11.12 12.84 -6.71
N LEU A 130 -10.76 11.56 -6.84
CA LEU A 130 -9.95 11.05 -7.94
C LEU A 130 -10.76 10.72 -9.20
N GLY A 131 -12.08 10.64 -9.13
CA GLY A 131 -12.97 10.27 -10.23
C GLY A 131 -12.84 8.80 -10.62
N LEU A 132 -12.69 7.91 -9.63
CA LEU A 132 -12.57 6.47 -9.88
C LEU A 132 -13.91 5.85 -10.30
N PRO A 133 -13.90 4.71 -11.02
CA PRO A 133 -15.11 3.99 -11.40
C PRO A 133 -15.93 3.55 -10.18
N GLU A 134 -17.27 3.59 -10.28
CA GLU A 134 -18.19 3.20 -9.19
C GLU A 134 -18.08 1.73 -8.76
N ASN A 135 -17.60 0.87 -9.66
CA ASN A 135 -17.37 -0.54 -9.38
C ASN A 135 -16.04 -0.81 -8.67
N GLU A 136 -15.22 0.20 -8.43
CA GLU A 136 -13.96 0.06 -7.72
C GLU A 136 -14.09 0.51 -6.26
N GLU A 137 -13.47 -0.23 -5.36
CA GLU A 137 -13.40 0.07 -3.93
C GLU A 137 -11.93 0.33 -3.54
N VAL A 138 -11.70 1.46 -2.91
CA VAL A 138 -10.35 1.83 -2.44
C VAL A 138 -10.05 1.13 -1.12
N LEU A 139 -8.95 0.39 -1.06
CA LEU A 139 -8.50 -0.27 0.16
C LEU A 139 -7.60 0.63 1.01
N MET A 140 -6.54 1.19 0.40
CA MET A 140 -5.50 1.89 1.13
C MET A 140 -4.67 2.78 0.21
N ILE A 141 -3.83 3.62 0.83
CA ILE A 141 -2.81 4.42 0.15
C ILE A 141 -1.44 3.92 0.59
N LEU A 142 -0.51 3.74 -0.34
CA LEU A 142 0.89 3.47 -0.05
C LEU A 142 1.73 4.68 -0.47
N ASP A 143 2.19 5.45 0.51
CA ASP A 143 3.17 6.50 0.29
C ASP A 143 4.52 5.90 -0.07
N LEU A 144 5.20 6.50 -1.05
CA LEU A 144 6.52 6.10 -1.52
C LEU A 144 7.44 7.31 -1.66
N GLY A 145 8.69 7.13 -1.28
CA GLY A 145 9.71 8.17 -1.38
C GLY A 145 10.99 7.79 -0.65
N TYR A 146 11.70 8.80 -0.20
CA TYR A 146 12.91 8.64 0.60
C TYR A 146 12.78 9.44 1.86
N ALA A 147 13.17 8.88 2.99
CA ALA A 147 13.15 9.55 4.28
C ALA A 147 13.87 10.90 4.22
N ALA A 148 13.27 11.93 4.82
CA ALA A 148 13.92 13.21 5.03
C ALA A 148 15.03 13.07 6.07
N GLU A 149 15.95 14.05 6.12
CA GLU A 149 16.98 14.10 7.16
C GLU A 149 16.34 14.10 8.57
N GLY A 150 16.83 13.23 9.44
CA GLY A 150 16.31 13.06 10.80
C GLY A 150 14.99 12.27 10.89
N ALA A 151 14.47 11.73 9.80
CA ALA A 151 13.32 10.82 9.87
C ALA A 151 13.73 9.48 10.48
N GLU A 152 12.98 9.03 11.48
CA GLU A 152 13.24 7.77 12.20
C GLU A 152 11.96 6.95 12.33
N PRO A 153 12.11 5.62 12.51
CA PRO A 153 10.97 4.77 12.87
C PRO A 153 10.32 5.22 14.18
N LEU A 154 9.01 5.04 14.29
CA LEU A 154 8.32 5.31 15.57
C LEU A 154 8.88 4.41 16.67
N ALA A 155 8.87 4.90 17.91
CA ALA A 155 9.42 4.21 19.08
C ALA A 155 8.86 2.77 19.28
N ASN A 156 7.62 2.53 18.85
CA ASN A 156 6.97 1.21 18.93
C ASN A 156 7.18 0.35 17.68
N HIS A 157 7.97 0.79 16.69
CA HIS A 157 8.17 0.05 15.43
C HIS A 157 8.66 -1.39 15.67
N GLY A 158 9.61 -1.58 16.57
CA GLY A 158 10.15 -2.91 16.92
C GLY A 158 9.30 -3.76 17.85
N SER A 159 8.20 -3.21 18.41
CA SER A 159 7.36 -3.94 19.35
C SER A 159 6.56 -5.04 18.65
N ARG A 160 6.67 -6.27 19.13
CA ARG A 160 5.92 -7.44 18.63
C ARG A 160 5.43 -8.28 19.80
N LYS A 161 4.23 -8.83 19.67
CA LYS A 161 3.75 -9.88 20.58
C LYS A 161 4.60 -11.15 20.38
N PRO A 162 4.79 -11.98 21.42
CA PRO A 162 5.44 -13.27 21.25
C PRO A 162 4.60 -14.18 20.34
N LEU A 163 5.26 -15.11 19.64
CA LEU A 163 4.56 -16.04 18.73
C LEU A 163 3.44 -16.80 19.42
N SER A 164 3.61 -17.18 20.69
CA SER A 164 2.60 -17.87 21.50
C SER A 164 1.30 -17.08 21.70
N ALA A 165 1.30 -15.76 21.49
CA ALA A 165 0.08 -14.95 21.56
C ALA A 165 -0.70 -14.92 20.23
N THR A 166 -0.12 -15.38 19.13
CA THR A 166 -0.69 -15.29 17.79
C THR A 166 -0.71 -16.63 17.05
N VAL A 167 -0.03 -17.67 17.58
CA VAL A 167 0.08 -18.98 16.95
C VAL A 167 -0.41 -20.05 17.94
N ALA A 168 -1.28 -20.94 17.48
CA ALA A 168 -1.70 -22.13 18.20
C ALA A 168 -1.44 -23.38 17.36
N TYR A 169 -1.00 -24.45 18.01
CA TYR A 169 -0.86 -25.78 17.40
C TYR A 169 -2.07 -26.63 17.80
N LEU A 170 -2.78 -27.22 16.82
CA LEU A 170 -4.00 -28.03 17.03
C LEU A 170 -3.72 -29.48 16.67
#